data_ea598847e65c0b173f5ebc0e0f0adcdc
#
_entry.id   ea598847e65c0b173f5ebc0e0f0adcdc
#
_cell.length_a   1.000
_cell.length_b   1.000
_cell.length_c   1.000
_cell.angle_alpha   90.00
_cell.angle_beta   90.00
_cell.angle_gamma   90.00
#
_symmetry.space_group_name_H-M   'P 1'
#
loop_
_entity.id
_entity.type
_entity.pdbx_description
1 polymer ?
#
loop_
_entity_poly.entity_id
_entity_poly.type
_entity_poly.pdbx_seq_one_letter_code
_entity_poly.pdbx_strand_id
1 'polypeptide(L)'
;IGLVGSEMCIRDSVNPPYPPPTTRELDAVYALPFTRLPHPRYKGKEIPAYNMIRHSVTLHRGCFGGCAFCTISAHQGKFIVSRSPESIRQELEQITAMPDFKGTVTDLGGPSANMYHMKGKNEEICRLCKRASCAYPTVCKNLNTDHGPLLRIYEEARQVPGIKHCFIGSGIRYDLCLSDTGNKEVDKTNRRYLETVIRHHVSGRFKVAPEHCSPTVLGLMRKPAFGLFQQLKSIFDEINRKHRLNEQIIPYFISSHPGCRPEDMAKLAVATKTLDFKLEQVQDFTPTPMTVATTIYYSGYHPYSLQKIDTAKSEKEKKQQNMFFFWYKREFREQIMTLLRRIHRADLIPKLYGKEREK
;
A
#
# COMPACT_ATOMS: atom_id res chain seq x y z
N ILE A 1 -28.83 19.38 26.48
CA ILE A 1 -27.47 18.99 26.03
C ILE A 1 -26.73 18.66 27.28
N GLY A 2 -26.50 17.53 27.58
CA GLY A 2 -25.68 17.44 28.75
C GLY A 2 -25.49 16.08 29.38
N LEU A 3 -25.82 15.07 28.69
CA LEU A 3 -25.68 13.73 29.25
C LEU A 3 -24.53 12.92 28.63
N VAL A 4 -23.64 13.58 27.91
CA VAL A 4 -22.36 13.02 27.55
C VAL A 4 -21.51 13.03 28.82
N GLY A 5 -21.39 11.90 29.48
CA GLY A 5 -20.74 11.76 30.79
C GLY A 5 -21.67 11.31 31.92
N SER A 6 -22.91 10.95 31.63
CA SER A 6 -23.73 10.23 32.61
C SER A 6 -23.17 8.83 32.83
N GLU A 7 -23.39 8.28 34.02
CA GLU A 7 -22.98 6.89 34.34
C GLU A 7 -23.44 5.85 33.32
N MET A 8 -24.52 6.11 32.59
CA MET A 8 -25.01 5.26 31.49
C MET A 8 -24.04 5.22 30.31
N CYS A 9 -23.34 6.32 30.01
CA CYS A 9 -22.35 6.36 28.92
C CYS A 9 -21.01 5.73 29.30
N ILE A 10 -20.77 5.50 30.60
CA ILE A 10 -19.52 4.91 31.13
C ILE A 10 -19.62 3.38 31.23
N ARG A 11 -20.83 2.83 31.21
CA ARG A 11 -21.09 1.39 31.32
C ARG A 11 -21.49 0.80 29.97
N ASP A 12 -20.54 0.78 29.02
CA ASP A 12 -20.77 0.16 27.72
C ASP A 12 -20.50 -1.35 27.78
N SER A 13 -21.30 -2.11 27.04
CA SER A 13 -21.00 -3.50 26.74
C SER A 13 -20.08 -3.53 25.50
N VAL A 14 -18.85 -3.98 25.69
CA VAL A 14 -17.93 -4.18 24.58
C VAL A 14 -17.97 -5.64 24.15
N ASN A 15 -18.57 -5.91 22.99
CA ASN A 15 -18.50 -7.24 22.40
C ASN A 15 -17.10 -7.44 21.81
N PRO A 16 -16.41 -8.55 22.12
CA PRO A 16 -15.14 -8.85 21.47
C PRO A 16 -15.36 -9.05 19.96
N PRO A 17 -14.37 -8.73 19.13
CA PRO A 17 -14.47 -9.01 17.72
C PRO A 17 -14.62 -10.53 17.48
N TYR A 18 -15.36 -10.89 16.43
CA TYR A 18 -15.46 -12.29 16.03
C TYR A 18 -14.06 -12.84 15.70
N PRO A 19 -13.73 -14.08 16.07
CA PRO A 19 -12.46 -14.69 15.70
C PRO A 19 -12.24 -14.67 14.19
N PRO A 20 -10.99 -14.50 13.71
CA PRO A 20 -10.70 -14.62 12.29
C PRO A 20 -11.18 -15.99 11.76
N PRO A 21 -11.77 -16.05 10.55
CA PRO A 21 -12.19 -17.32 9.98
C PRO A 21 -10.99 -18.24 9.76
N THR A 22 -11.23 -19.53 9.74
CA THR A 22 -10.24 -20.51 9.32
C THR A 22 -10.07 -20.52 7.80
N THR A 23 -8.98 -21.08 7.29
CA THR A 23 -8.78 -21.30 5.85
C THR A 23 -9.97 -22.05 5.23
N ARG A 24 -10.49 -23.08 5.90
CA ARG A 24 -11.65 -23.86 5.43
C ARG A 24 -12.91 -23.02 5.29
N GLU A 25 -13.21 -22.17 6.24
CA GLU A 25 -14.36 -21.26 6.19
C GLU A 25 -14.18 -20.22 5.08
N LEU A 26 -12.97 -19.68 4.92
CA LEU A 26 -12.69 -18.75 3.84
C LEU A 26 -12.83 -19.41 2.46
N ASP A 27 -12.29 -20.61 2.29
CA ASP A 27 -12.43 -21.39 1.05
C ASP A 27 -13.91 -21.71 0.74
N ALA A 28 -14.70 -22.06 1.75
CA ALA A 28 -16.15 -22.26 1.58
C ALA A 28 -16.88 -21.03 1.06
N VAL A 29 -16.48 -19.82 1.53
CA VAL A 29 -17.03 -18.55 1.02
C VAL A 29 -16.65 -18.35 -0.46
N TYR A 30 -15.40 -18.63 -0.84
CA TYR A 30 -14.95 -18.50 -2.23
C TYR A 30 -15.47 -19.59 -3.16
N ALA A 31 -15.95 -20.72 -2.62
CA ALA A 31 -16.61 -21.79 -3.36
C ALA A 31 -18.09 -21.50 -3.69
N LEU A 32 -18.66 -20.42 -3.14
CA LEU A 32 -20.03 -20.02 -3.48
C LEU A 32 -20.16 -19.69 -4.97
N PRO A 33 -21.31 -19.92 -5.60
CA PRO A 33 -21.51 -19.80 -7.04
C PRO A 33 -21.62 -18.33 -7.48
N PHE A 34 -20.56 -17.56 -7.34
CA PHE A 34 -20.48 -16.19 -7.83
C PHE A 34 -20.40 -16.18 -9.36
N THR A 35 -21.24 -15.38 -10.00
CA THR A 35 -21.19 -15.23 -11.46
C THR A 35 -19.97 -14.48 -11.96
N ARG A 36 -19.31 -13.68 -11.11
CA ARG A 36 -18.20 -12.75 -11.46
C ARG A 36 -18.59 -11.73 -12.56
N LEU A 37 -19.86 -11.58 -12.86
CA LEU A 37 -20.37 -10.66 -13.88
C LEU A 37 -21.05 -9.45 -13.23
N PRO A 38 -21.12 -8.31 -13.94
CA PRO A 38 -21.93 -7.18 -13.49
C PRO A 38 -23.41 -7.55 -13.34
N HIS A 39 -24.09 -6.88 -12.42
CA HIS A 39 -25.51 -7.06 -12.25
C HIS A 39 -26.26 -6.76 -13.58
N PRO A 40 -27.29 -7.54 -13.99
CA PRO A 40 -27.97 -7.42 -15.28
C PRO A 40 -28.51 -6.02 -15.62
N ARG A 41 -28.81 -5.19 -14.61
CA ARG A 41 -29.25 -3.78 -14.82
C ARG A 41 -28.20 -2.91 -15.52
N TYR A 42 -26.92 -3.34 -15.55
CA TYR A 42 -25.82 -2.62 -16.23
C TYR A 42 -25.55 -3.16 -17.63
N LYS A 43 -26.42 -4.03 -18.17
CA LYS A 43 -26.27 -4.55 -19.54
C LYS A 43 -26.09 -3.40 -20.52
N GLY A 44 -25.03 -3.47 -21.35
CA GLY A 44 -24.70 -2.44 -22.33
C GLY A 44 -24.03 -1.18 -21.77
N LYS A 45 -23.73 -1.13 -20.44
CA LYS A 45 -22.99 -0.03 -19.83
C LYS A 45 -21.58 -0.50 -19.45
N GLU A 46 -20.60 0.34 -19.75
CA GLU A 46 -19.23 0.12 -19.29
C GLU A 46 -19.11 0.49 -17.79
N ILE A 47 -18.47 -0.40 -17.02
CA ILE A 47 -18.15 -0.19 -15.61
C ILE A 47 -16.63 -0.24 -15.46
N PRO A 48 -15.93 0.92 -15.43
CA PRO A 48 -14.48 0.95 -15.39
C PRO A 48 -13.88 0.16 -14.21
N ALA A 49 -14.50 0.24 -13.03
CA ALA A 49 -14.07 -0.50 -11.86
C ALA A 49 -14.13 -2.02 -12.08
N TYR A 50 -15.19 -2.52 -12.73
CA TYR A 50 -15.30 -3.94 -13.08
C TYR A 50 -14.20 -4.36 -14.06
N ASN A 51 -13.94 -3.56 -15.09
CA ASN A 51 -12.90 -3.85 -16.07
C ASN A 51 -11.51 -3.99 -15.43
N MET A 52 -11.26 -3.25 -14.35
CA MET A 52 -9.98 -3.31 -13.61
C MET A 52 -9.80 -4.62 -12.82
N ILE A 53 -10.89 -5.19 -12.29
CA ILE A 53 -10.81 -6.27 -11.29
C ILE A 53 -11.40 -7.61 -11.76
N ARG A 54 -12.08 -7.67 -12.90
CA ARG A 54 -12.88 -8.84 -13.34
C ARG A 54 -12.14 -10.18 -13.34
N HIS A 55 -10.86 -10.16 -13.63
CA HIS A 55 -10.00 -11.35 -13.67
C HIS A 55 -8.95 -11.31 -12.56
N SER A 56 -9.30 -10.79 -11.39
CA SER A 56 -8.44 -10.79 -10.21
C SER A 56 -8.82 -11.92 -9.25
N VAL A 57 -7.83 -12.43 -8.52
CA VAL A 57 -7.99 -13.46 -7.49
C VAL A 57 -7.40 -12.98 -6.19
N THR A 58 -8.20 -13.01 -5.14
CA THR A 58 -7.78 -12.65 -3.79
C THR A 58 -7.24 -13.89 -3.07
N LEU A 59 -5.97 -13.86 -2.65
CA LEU A 59 -5.29 -14.99 -2.02
C LEU A 59 -5.52 -15.07 -0.51
N HIS A 60 -5.76 -13.94 0.14
CA HIS A 60 -5.92 -13.83 1.59
C HIS A 60 -6.73 -12.62 1.99
N ARG A 61 -7.20 -12.61 3.23
CA ARG A 61 -7.83 -11.49 3.91
C ARG A 61 -6.97 -11.03 5.09
N GLY A 62 -7.20 -9.79 5.54
CA GLY A 62 -6.44 -9.19 6.62
C GLY A 62 -5.20 -8.45 6.15
N CYS A 63 -4.68 -7.57 7.01
CA CYS A 63 -3.45 -6.81 6.78
C CYS A 63 -2.84 -6.39 8.11
N PHE A 64 -1.65 -6.86 8.42
CA PHE A 64 -0.90 -6.47 9.61
C PHE A 64 -0.06 -5.20 9.45
N GLY A 65 -0.19 -4.51 8.31
CA GLY A 65 0.53 -3.27 8.03
C GLY A 65 0.22 -2.14 8.99
N GLY A 66 -1.05 -2.02 9.42
CA GLY A 66 -1.47 -1.07 10.46
C GLY A 66 -1.19 0.39 10.14
N CYS A 67 -1.16 0.76 8.84
CA CYS A 67 -0.96 2.15 8.41
C CYS A 67 -2.03 3.06 9.02
N ALA A 68 -1.63 4.21 9.54
CA ALA A 68 -2.50 5.07 10.33
C ALA A 68 -3.68 5.68 9.55
N PHE A 69 -3.60 5.70 8.22
CA PHE A 69 -4.61 6.26 7.30
C PHE A 69 -5.49 5.19 6.63
N CYS A 70 -5.22 3.89 6.85
CA CYS A 70 -5.88 2.80 6.14
C CYS A 70 -6.79 2.00 7.07
N THR A 71 -8.03 1.70 6.62
CA THR A 71 -9.01 0.94 7.40
C THR A 71 -8.87 -0.57 7.28
N ILE A 72 -8.07 -1.09 6.35
CA ILE A 72 -8.02 -2.53 6.06
C ILE A 72 -7.74 -3.35 7.31
N SER A 73 -6.76 -2.94 8.13
CA SER A 73 -6.45 -3.63 9.38
C SER A 73 -7.59 -3.59 10.41
N ALA A 74 -8.41 -2.54 10.39
CA ALA A 74 -9.59 -2.42 11.27
C ALA A 74 -10.78 -3.20 10.71
N HIS A 75 -10.99 -3.17 9.39
CA HIS A 75 -12.14 -3.78 8.72
C HIS A 75 -11.97 -5.29 8.50
N GLN A 76 -10.81 -5.74 7.98
CA GLN A 76 -10.55 -7.15 7.69
C GLN A 76 -9.74 -7.86 8.79
N GLY A 77 -9.31 -7.12 9.79
CA GLY A 77 -8.46 -7.63 10.86
C GLY A 77 -6.96 -7.56 10.56
N LYS A 78 -6.19 -7.68 11.64
CA LYS A 78 -4.71 -7.69 11.61
C LYS A 78 -4.13 -9.07 11.27
N PHE A 79 -4.87 -10.13 11.52
CA PHE A 79 -4.42 -11.49 11.24
C PHE A 79 -4.71 -11.87 9.80
N ILE A 80 -3.73 -12.50 9.18
CA ILE A 80 -3.88 -12.97 7.80
C ILE A 80 -4.59 -14.31 7.80
N VAL A 81 -5.66 -14.38 7.03
CA VAL A 81 -6.35 -15.63 6.72
C VAL A 81 -6.15 -15.92 5.24
N SER A 82 -5.40 -16.98 4.95
CA SER A 82 -5.04 -17.35 3.58
C SER A 82 -5.95 -18.45 3.07
N ARG A 83 -6.29 -18.37 1.79
CA ARG A 83 -6.97 -19.44 1.07
C ARG A 83 -6.02 -20.60 0.83
N SER A 84 -6.56 -21.80 0.67
CA SER A 84 -5.78 -22.96 0.24
C SER A 84 -5.35 -22.82 -1.23
N PRO A 85 -4.23 -23.46 -1.63
CA PRO A 85 -3.84 -23.51 -3.04
C PRO A 85 -4.93 -24.10 -3.93
N GLU A 86 -5.63 -25.10 -3.44
CA GLU A 86 -6.74 -25.75 -4.13
C GLU A 86 -7.89 -24.78 -4.44
N SER A 87 -8.34 -24.02 -3.45
CA SER A 87 -9.38 -22.99 -3.63
C SER A 87 -8.96 -21.92 -4.66
N ILE A 88 -7.69 -21.50 -4.64
CA ILE A 88 -7.14 -20.53 -5.59
C ILE A 88 -7.12 -21.11 -7.00
N ARG A 89 -6.67 -22.35 -7.16
CA ARG A 89 -6.62 -23.06 -8.45
C ARG A 89 -8.01 -23.20 -9.06
N GLN A 90 -9.00 -23.65 -8.29
CA GLN A 90 -10.38 -23.77 -8.74
C GLN A 90 -10.95 -22.44 -9.25
N GLU A 91 -10.66 -21.32 -8.57
CA GLU A 91 -11.09 -19.99 -9.02
C GLU A 91 -10.37 -19.57 -10.31
N LEU A 92 -9.10 -19.88 -10.46
CA LEU A 92 -8.36 -19.61 -11.70
C LEU A 92 -8.94 -20.42 -12.88
N GLU A 93 -9.29 -21.68 -12.68
CA GLU A 93 -9.96 -22.52 -13.67
C GLU A 93 -11.34 -21.94 -14.06
N GLN A 94 -12.12 -21.46 -13.10
CA GLN A 94 -13.39 -20.76 -13.40
C GLN A 94 -13.18 -19.50 -14.23
N ILE A 95 -12.13 -18.72 -13.92
CA ILE A 95 -11.78 -17.51 -14.69
C ILE A 95 -11.41 -17.87 -16.13
N THR A 96 -10.66 -18.95 -16.36
CA THR A 96 -10.27 -19.36 -17.71
C THR A 96 -11.46 -19.77 -18.57
N ALA A 97 -12.55 -20.21 -17.94
CA ALA A 97 -13.81 -20.56 -18.62
C ALA A 97 -14.71 -19.34 -18.92
N MET A 98 -14.36 -18.13 -18.45
CA MET A 98 -15.16 -16.92 -18.74
C MET A 98 -15.03 -16.53 -20.22
N PRO A 99 -16.14 -16.16 -20.88
CA PRO A 99 -16.15 -15.91 -22.34
C PRO A 99 -15.29 -14.71 -22.75
N ASP A 100 -15.01 -13.78 -21.86
CA ASP A 100 -14.20 -12.59 -22.10
C ASP A 100 -12.75 -12.73 -21.61
N PHE A 101 -12.36 -13.88 -21.09
CA PHE A 101 -10.98 -14.15 -20.66
C PHE A 101 -10.06 -14.35 -21.86
N LYS A 102 -8.94 -13.59 -21.91
CA LYS A 102 -7.95 -13.64 -22.99
C LYS A 102 -6.58 -14.15 -22.56
N GLY A 103 -6.53 -14.86 -21.43
CA GLY A 103 -5.30 -15.46 -20.92
C GLY A 103 -4.56 -14.59 -19.88
N THR A 104 -5.16 -13.49 -19.39
CA THR A 104 -4.49 -12.61 -18.43
C THR A 104 -5.26 -12.52 -17.12
N VAL A 105 -4.64 -12.99 -16.03
CA VAL A 105 -5.06 -12.68 -14.65
C VAL A 105 -4.49 -11.32 -14.29
N THR A 106 -5.36 -10.36 -13.96
CA THR A 106 -4.98 -8.95 -13.78
C THR A 106 -4.37 -8.67 -12.41
N ASP A 107 -4.75 -9.44 -11.41
CA ASP A 107 -4.18 -9.39 -10.07
C ASP A 107 -4.30 -10.73 -9.36
N LEU A 108 -3.18 -11.28 -8.93
CA LEU A 108 -3.10 -12.44 -8.04
C LEU A 108 -2.50 -11.97 -6.72
N GLY A 109 -3.33 -11.42 -5.84
CA GLY A 109 -2.86 -10.69 -4.67
C GLY A 109 -3.84 -10.66 -3.52
N GLY A 110 -3.88 -9.55 -2.80
CA GLY A 110 -4.71 -9.37 -1.62
C GLY A 110 -4.68 -7.92 -1.14
N PRO A 111 -5.17 -7.63 0.08
CA PRO A 111 -5.15 -6.29 0.66
C PRO A 111 -3.76 -5.65 0.69
N SER A 112 -2.72 -6.49 0.74
CA SER A 112 -1.33 -6.21 0.42
C SER A 112 -0.81 -7.47 -0.27
N ALA A 113 -0.29 -7.36 -1.48
CA ALA A 113 -0.04 -8.51 -2.36
C ALA A 113 0.78 -9.65 -1.72
N ASN A 114 1.72 -9.31 -0.84
CA ASN A 114 2.72 -10.24 -0.32
C ASN A 114 2.57 -10.57 1.17
N MET A 115 1.35 -10.80 1.64
CA MET A 115 1.12 -11.25 3.03
C MET A 115 0.57 -12.69 3.12
N TYR A 116 0.47 -13.40 2.01
CA TYR A 116 -0.05 -14.76 1.96
C TYR A 116 0.74 -15.72 2.87
N HIS A 117 0.05 -16.44 3.73
CA HIS A 117 0.58 -17.34 4.76
C HIS A 117 1.53 -16.70 5.80
N MET A 118 1.60 -15.37 5.88
CA MET A 118 2.39 -14.70 6.90
C MET A 118 1.64 -14.61 8.22
N LYS A 119 2.25 -15.14 9.27
CA LYS A 119 1.71 -15.12 10.64
C LYS A 119 2.82 -15.06 11.68
N GLY A 120 2.46 -14.91 12.94
CA GLY A 120 3.42 -15.00 14.05
C GLY A 120 4.02 -16.40 14.15
N LYS A 121 5.32 -16.47 14.38
CA LYS A 121 6.03 -17.75 14.66
C LYS A 121 5.54 -18.39 15.96
N ASN A 122 5.22 -17.55 16.95
CA ASN A 122 4.55 -17.93 18.20
C ASN A 122 3.23 -17.18 18.29
N GLU A 123 2.12 -17.89 18.18
CA GLU A 123 0.77 -17.31 18.16
C GLU A 123 0.33 -16.83 19.54
N GLU A 124 0.81 -17.41 20.66
CA GLU A 124 0.52 -16.97 22.02
C GLU A 124 1.00 -15.51 22.24
N ILE A 125 2.19 -15.19 21.75
CA ILE A 125 2.70 -13.81 21.77
C ILE A 125 1.77 -12.87 20.98
N CYS A 126 1.25 -13.32 19.84
CA CYS A 126 0.36 -12.52 19.01
C CYS A 126 -0.99 -12.25 19.67
N ARG A 127 -1.54 -13.22 20.43
CA ARG A 127 -2.81 -13.07 21.16
C ARG A 127 -2.79 -11.92 22.15
N LEU A 128 -1.65 -11.71 22.82
CA LEU A 128 -1.47 -10.67 23.83
C LEU A 128 -0.90 -9.36 23.28
N CYS A 129 -0.55 -9.36 21.98
CA CYS A 129 0.15 -8.24 21.36
C CYS A 129 -0.75 -7.04 21.12
N LYS A 130 -0.39 -5.89 21.69
CA LYS A 130 -1.08 -4.59 21.53
C LYS A 130 -0.51 -3.71 20.41
N ARG A 131 0.52 -4.17 19.66
CA ARG A 131 1.07 -3.39 18.55
C ARG A 131 0.03 -3.19 17.46
N ALA A 132 -0.10 -1.96 17.00
CA ALA A 132 -1.00 -1.63 15.88
C ALA A 132 -0.49 -2.15 14.53
N SER A 133 0.82 -2.36 14.39
CA SER A 133 1.48 -2.81 13.16
C SER A 133 2.52 -3.89 13.47
N CYS A 134 2.58 -4.94 12.65
CA CYS A 134 3.69 -5.90 12.69
C CYS A 134 4.87 -5.49 11.80
N ALA A 135 4.70 -4.44 10.99
CA ALA A 135 5.71 -3.94 10.07
C ALA A 135 6.33 -2.60 10.48
N TYR A 136 5.74 -1.89 11.46
CA TYR A 136 6.21 -0.57 11.92
C TYR A 136 6.38 -0.54 13.46
N PRO A 137 7.39 0.16 14.02
CA PRO A 137 8.49 0.91 13.34
C PRO A 137 9.50 0.00 12.64
N THR A 138 9.59 -1.24 13.03
CA THR A 138 10.40 -2.30 12.42
C THR A 138 9.56 -3.56 12.27
N VAL A 139 9.90 -4.41 11.31
CA VAL A 139 9.26 -5.71 11.14
C VAL A 139 9.39 -6.52 12.44
N CYS A 140 8.29 -7.08 12.90
CA CYS A 140 8.23 -7.82 14.15
C CYS A 140 9.09 -9.09 14.08
N LYS A 141 9.99 -9.30 15.03
CA LYS A 141 10.85 -10.50 15.09
C LYS A 141 10.04 -11.82 15.18
N ASN A 142 8.82 -11.74 15.74
CA ASN A 142 7.90 -12.88 15.80
C ASN A 142 7.13 -13.10 14.50
N LEU A 143 7.23 -12.21 13.51
CA LEU A 143 6.55 -12.37 12.23
C LEU A 143 7.36 -13.30 11.32
N ASN A 144 6.69 -14.31 10.74
CA ASN A 144 7.23 -15.05 9.61
C ASN A 144 6.99 -14.27 8.33
N THR A 145 8.06 -13.89 7.63
CA THR A 145 8.02 -13.14 6.37
C THR A 145 8.49 -13.96 5.18
N ASP A 146 8.47 -15.29 5.29
CA ASP A 146 8.84 -16.17 4.19
C ASP A 146 7.83 -16.09 3.04
N HIS A 147 8.31 -15.70 1.86
CA HIS A 147 7.52 -15.63 0.64
C HIS A 147 7.50 -16.96 -0.16
N GLY A 148 8.10 -18.01 0.35
CA GLY A 148 8.12 -19.34 -0.30
C GLY A 148 6.73 -19.88 -0.65
N PRO A 149 5.74 -19.82 0.27
CA PRO A 149 4.37 -20.22 -0.05
C PRO A 149 3.76 -19.44 -1.23
N LEU A 150 4.03 -18.14 -1.29
CA LEU A 150 3.49 -17.28 -2.36
C LEU A 150 4.15 -17.55 -3.71
N LEU A 151 5.46 -17.84 -3.72
CA LEU A 151 6.16 -18.25 -4.93
C LEU A 151 5.56 -19.55 -5.54
N ARG A 152 5.20 -20.52 -4.68
CA ARG A 152 4.53 -21.75 -5.15
C ARG A 152 3.18 -21.45 -5.80
N ILE A 153 2.36 -20.59 -5.19
CA ILE A 153 1.07 -20.16 -5.79
C ILE A 153 1.29 -19.52 -7.16
N TYR A 154 2.32 -18.70 -7.33
CA TYR A 154 2.60 -18.06 -8.62
C TYR A 154 3.07 -19.07 -9.69
N GLU A 155 3.85 -20.09 -9.30
CA GLU A 155 4.26 -21.17 -10.18
C GLU A 155 3.05 -22.02 -10.61
N GLU A 156 2.21 -22.42 -9.67
CA GLU A 156 0.98 -23.20 -9.91
C GLU A 156 -0.01 -22.43 -10.80
N ALA A 157 -0.22 -21.14 -10.52
CA ALA A 157 -1.12 -20.30 -11.31
C ALA A 157 -0.71 -20.20 -12.78
N ARG A 158 0.59 -20.18 -13.07
CA ARG A 158 1.12 -20.16 -14.45
C ARG A 158 0.96 -21.48 -15.18
N GLN A 159 0.75 -22.58 -14.45
CA GLN A 159 0.52 -23.90 -15.03
C GLN A 159 -0.94 -24.19 -15.35
N VAL A 160 -1.87 -23.35 -14.89
CA VAL A 160 -3.30 -23.50 -15.19
C VAL A 160 -3.54 -23.31 -16.69
N PRO A 161 -4.12 -24.30 -17.40
CA PRO A 161 -4.39 -24.18 -18.82
C PRO A 161 -5.21 -22.95 -19.16
N GLY A 162 -4.82 -22.22 -20.20
CA GLY A 162 -5.46 -20.98 -20.64
C GLY A 162 -4.88 -19.70 -20.03
N ILE A 163 -4.06 -19.77 -18.97
CA ILE A 163 -3.37 -18.61 -18.40
C ILE A 163 -2.04 -18.38 -19.13
N LYS A 164 -1.91 -17.23 -19.75
CA LYS A 164 -0.69 -16.76 -20.43
C LYS A 164 0.11 -15.82 -19.52
N HIS A 165 -0.58 -14.95 -18.80
CA HIS A 165 -0.01 -13.96 -17.92
C HIS A 165 -0.76 -13.91 -16.59
N CYS A 166 0.00 -13.79 -15.51
CA CYS A 166 -0.54 -13.64 -14.18
C CYS A 166 0.18 -12.46 -13.52
N PHE A 167 -0.51 -11.32 -13.43
CA PHE A 167 0.08 -10.10 -12.90
C PHE A 167 -0.27 -9.89 -11.42
N ILE A 168 0.48 -9.00 -10.78
CA ILE A 168 0.24 -8.49 -9.43
C ILE A 168 -0.07 -7.02 -9.57
N GLY A 169 -1.36 -6.68 -9.53
CA GLY A 169 -1.86 -5.31 -9.58
C GLY A 169 -1.91 -4.64 -8.22
N SER A 170 -2.00 -5.44 -7.15
CA SER A 170 -1.98 -5.00 -5.76
C SER A 170 -0.59 -4.51 -5.34
N GLY A 171 -0.55 -3.56 -4.38
CA GLY A 171 0.72 -3.04 -3.88
C GLY A 171 1.50 -4.04 -3.04
N ILE A 172 2.82 -4.05 -3.22
CA ILE A 172 3.74 -4.91 -2.46
C ILE A 172 4.32 -4.14 -1.27
N ARG A 173 4.37 -4.79 -0.13
CA ARG A 173 5.10 -4.37 1.07
C ARG A 173 6.57 -4.77 0.92
N TYR A 174 7.36 -3.90 0.32
CA TYR A 174 8.79 -4.13 0.10
C TYR A 174 9.60 -4.20 1.40
N ASP A 175 9.12 -3.60 2.48
CA ASP A 175 9.70 -3.73 3.80
C ASP A 175 9.73 -5.17 4.31
N LEU A 176 8.76 -6.02 3.94
CA LEU A 176 8.76 -7.44 4.26
C LEU A 176 9.78 -8.24 3.43
N CYS A 177 10.07 -7.79 2.21
CA CYS A 177 11.04 -8.45 1.34
C CYS A 177 12.49 -8.07 1.66
N LEU A 178 12.69 -6.84 2.18
CA LEU A 178 14.02 -6.25 2.38
C LEU A 178 14.47 -6.25 3.84
N SER A 179 13.61 -6.69 4.78
CA SER A 179 13.99 -6.82 6.17
C SER A 179 14.93 -8.02 6.37
N ASP A 180 15.95 -7.82 7.19
CA ASP A 180 16.77 -8.92 7.70
C ASP A 180 15.93 -9.73 8.70
N THR A 181 15.73 -11.02 8.39
CA THR A 181 14.96 -11.94 9.23
C THR A 181 15.83 -12.68 10.26
N GLY A 182 17.14 -12.57 10.15
CA GLY A 182 18.12 -13.37 10.87
C GLY A 182 18.22 -14.83 10.35
N ASN A 183 17.50 -15.17 9.27
CA ASN A 183 17.55 -16.47 8.61
C ASN A 183 17.94 -16.28 7.13
N LYS A 184 19.15 -16.66 6.77
CA LYS A 184 19.71 -16.48 5.43
C LYS A 184 18.89 -17.14 4.32
N GLU A 185 18.27 -18.29 4.58
CA GLU A 185 17.44 -18.98 3.59
C GLU A 185 16.13 -18.23 3.32
N VAL A 186 15.50 -17.70 4.38
CA VAL A 186 14.30 -16.85 4.22
C VAL A 186 14.68 -15.56 3.48
N ASP A 187 15.77 -14.91 3.82
CA ASP A 187 16.23 -13.70 3.14
C ASP A 187 16.52 -13.94 1.66
N LYS A 188 17.13 -15.09 1.33
CA LYS A 188 17.35 -15.53 -0.06
C LYS A 188 16.04 -15.77 -0.79
N THR A 189 15.07 -16.42 -0.14
CA THR A 189 13.72 -16.64 -0.68
C THR A 189 13.00 -15.32 -0.93
N ASN A 190 13.11 -14.37 -0.02
CA ASN A 190 12.51 -13.03 -0.16
C ASN A 190 13.12 -12.24 -1.32
N ARG A 191 14.43 -12.35 -1.55
CA ARG A 191 15.08 -11.76 -2.72
C ARG A 191 14.64 -12.44 -4.01
N ARG A 192 14.56 -13.78 -4.03
CA ARG A 192 14.02 -14.56 -5.16
C ARG A 192 12.57 -14.15 -5.46
N TYR A 193 11.75 -13.95 -4.44
CA TYR A 193 10.38 -13.46 -4.61
C TYR A 193 10.35 -12.13 -5.36
N LEU A 194 11.13 -11.15 -4.91
CA LEU A 194 11.16 -9.83 -5.53
C LEU A 194 11.63 -9.91 -7.00
N GLU A 195 12.70 -10.70 -7.29
CA GLU A 195 13.18 -10.92 -8.65
C GLU A 195 12.12 -11.61 -9.53
N THR A 196 11.43 -12.63 -8.99
CA THR A 196 10.37 -13.37 -9.70
C THR A 196 9.20 -12.45 -10.06
N VAL A 197 8.78 -11.60 -9.10
CA VAL A 197 7.69 -10.65 -9.32
C VAL A 197 8.05 -9.65 -10.40
N ILE A 198 9.21 -9.03 -10.32
CA ILE A 198 9.64 -8.02 -11.30
C ILE A 198 9.75 -8.61 -12.70
N ARG A 199 10.24 -9.86 -12.83
CA ARG A 199 10.44 -10.52 -14.12
C ARG A 199 9.18 -11.06 -14.78
N HIS A 200 8.22 -11.52 -13.99
CA HIS A 200 7.13 -12.37 -14.51
C HIS A 200 5.73 -11.89 -14.15
N HIS A 201 5.60 -11.01 -13.16
CA HIS A 201 4.31 -10.62 -12.62
C HIS A 201 4.04 -9.10 -12.64
N VAL A 202 4.89 -8.33 -13.32
CA VAL A 202 4.68 -6.90 -13.60
C VAL A 202 4.23 -6.75 -15.05
N SER A 203 3.27 -5.88 -15.27
CA SER A 203 2.71 -5.57 -16.61
C SER A 203 3.22 -4.22 -17.11
N GLY A 204 4.52 -3.97 -17.09
CA GLY A 204 5.14 -2.69 -17.42
C GLY A 204 5.22 -1.71 -16.25
N ARG A 205 4.38 -1.86 -15.21
CA ARG A 205 4.19 -0.85 -14.16
C ARG A 205 4.16 -1.47 -12.77
N PHE A 206 5.29 -1.45 -12.09
CA PHE A 206 5.42 -1.96 -10.72
C PHE A 206 4.96 -0.93 -9.69
N LYS A 207 3.81 -1.16 -9.09
CA LYS A 207 3.17 -0.26 -8.13
C LYS A 207 3.71 -0.48 -6.73
N VAL A 208 4.22 0.58 -6.11
CA VAL A 208 4.70 0.58 -4.73
C VAL A 208 4.29 1.86 -4.02
N ALA A 209 4.16 1.80 -2.70
CA ALA A 209 3.59 2.88 -1.91
C ALA A 209 4.59 3.37 -0.83
N PRO A 210 5.61 4.18 -1.19
CA PRO A 210 6.45 4.86 -0.21
C PRO A 210 5.70 5.92 0.60
N GLU A 211 4.63 6.48 0.08
CA GLU A 211 3.68 7.46 0.60
C GLU A 211 4.28 8.85 0.83
N HIS A 212 5.49 8.96 1.37
CA HIS A 212 6.20 10.21 1.63
C HIS A 212 7.71 9.99 1.79
N CYS A 213 8.51 11.08 1.86
CA CYS A 213 9.94 11.01 2.18
C CYS A 213 10.29 11.59 3.56
N SER A 214 9.41 12.39 4.18
CA SER A 214 9.65 12.99 5.49
C SER A 214 9.55 11.95 6.61
N PRO A 215 10.57 11.80 7.47
CA PRO A 215 10.52 10.85 8.59
C PRO A 215 9.36 11.12 9.56
N THR A 216 9.05 12.39 9.81
CA THR A 216 7.94 12.79 10.70
C THR A 216 6.60 12.35 10.11
N VAL A 217 6.37 12.60 8.83
CA VAL A 217 5.13 12.22 8.14
C VAL A 217 5.02 10.69 8.06
N LEU A 218 6.09 10.01 7.67
CA LEU A 218 6.13 8.54 7.61
C LEU A 218 5.91 7.91 8.99
N GLY A 219 6.42 8.53 10.06
CA GLY A 219 6.16 8.11 11.44
C GLY A 219 4.68 8.16 11.80
N LEU A 220 4.01 9.28 11.48
CA LEU A 220 2.56 9.44 11.69
C LEU A 220 1.74 8.50 10.81
N MET A 221 2.21 8.20 9.61
CA MET A 221 1.59 7.22 8.70
C MET A 221 1.80 5.76 9.14
N ARG A 222 2.75 5.48 10.02
CA ARG A 222 3.26 4.14 10.34
C ARG A 222 3.79 3.42 9.10
N LYS A 223 4.63 4.13 8.32
CA LYS A 223 5.29 3.61 7.12
C LYS A 223 6.80 3.50 7.34
N PRO A 224 7.50 2.59 6.65
CA PRO A 224 8.94 2.45 6.75
C PRO A 224 9.68 3.70 6.28
N ALA A 225 10.93 3.86 6.69
CA ALA A 225 11.78 4.96 6.26
C ALA A 225 11.97 4.99 4.74
N PHE A 226 12.05 6.18 4.15
CA PHE A 226 12.18 6.40 2.71
C PHE A 226 13.44 5.75 2.10
N GLY A 227 14.52 5.63 2.89
CA GLY A 227 15.74 4.93 2.46
C GLY A 227 15.49 3.49 2.00
N LEU A 228 14.49 2.81 2.57
CA LEU A 228 14.13 1.46 2.14
C LEU A 228 13.49 1.44 0.73
N PHE A 229 12.75 2.49 0.37
CA PHE A 229 12.27 2.66 -1.00
C PHE A 229 13.41 2.93 -1.98
N GLN A 230 14.42 3.71 -1.59
CA GLN A 230 15.61 3.94 -2.40
C GLN A 230 16.38 2.63 -2.63
N GLN A 231 16.48 1.79 -1.61
CA GLN A 231 17.07 0.45 -1.74
C GLN A 231 16.26 -0.42 -2.71
N LEU A 232 14.93 -0.43 -2.60
CA LEU A 232 14.06 -1.13 -3.56
C LEU A 232 14.33 -0.65 -4.99
N LYS A 233 14.39 0.68 -5.19
CA LYS A 233 14.66 1.26 -6.52
C LYS A 233 15.97 0.76 -7.10
N SER A 234 17.04 0.72 -6.31
CA SER A 234 18.34 0.21 -6.75
C SER A 234 18.28 -1.26 -7.16
N ILE A 235 17.60 -2.09 -6.37
CA ILE A 235 17.41 -3.52 -6.67
C ILE A 235 16.57 -3.70 -7.93
N PHE A 236 15.51 -2.91 -8.07
CA PHE A 236 14.65 -2.94 -9.25
C PHE A 236 15.41 -2.58 -10.54
N ASP A 237 16.21 -1.53 -10.50
CA ASP A 237 17.03 -1.11 -11.64
C ASP A 237 18.10 -2.16 -12.00
N GLU A 238 18.67 -2.81 -11.00
CA GLU A 238 19.61 -3.91 -11.19
C GLU A 238 18.95 -5.11 -11.90
N ILE A 239 17.75 -5.52 -11.45
CA ILE A 239 16.99 -6.62 -12.04
C ILE A 239 16.58 -6.27 -13.48
N ASN A 240 16.09 -5.06 -13.74
CA ASN A 240 15.75 -4.59 -15.07
C ASN A 240 16.95 -4.69 -16.02
N ARG A 241 18.11 -4.19 -15.60
CA ARG A 241 19.33 -4.23 -16.40
C ARG A 241 19.83 -5.66 -16.63
N LYS A 242 19.86 -6.49 -15.56
CA LYS A 242 20.31 -7.90 -15.62
C LYS A 242 19.48 -8.73 -16.59
N HIS A 243 18.18 -8.50 -16.60
CA HIS A 243 17.24 -9.28 -17.41
C HIS A 243 16.74 -8.57 -18.68
N ARG A 244 17.31 -7.37 -18.98
CA ARG A 244 16.93 -6.55 -20.14
C ARG A 244 15.44 -6.27 -20.20
N LEU A 245 14.85 -5.95 -19.04
CA LEU A 245 13.43 -5.59 -18.94
C LEU A 245 13.24 -4.08 -19.18
N ASN A 246 12.00 -3.69 -19.44
CA ASN A 246 11.61 -2.28 -19.57
C ASN A 246 10.47 -1.94 -18.57
N GLU A 247 10.57 -2.49 -17.37
CA GLU A 247 9.58 -2.26 -16.33
C GLU A 247 9.82 -0.91 -15.64
N GLN A 248 8.74 -0.26 -15.19
CA GLN A 248 8.79 1.03 -14.52
C GLN A 248 8.23 0.94 -13.09
N ILE A 249 8.91 1.55 -12.13
CA ILE A 249 8.33 1.78 -10.79
C ILE A 249 7.35 2.93 -10.86
N ILE A 250 6.14 2.70 -10.35
CA ILE A 250 5.11 3.73 -10.17
C ILE A 250 4.91 3.95 -8.68
N PRO A 251 5.57 4.95 -8.09
CA PRO A 251 5.45 5.22 -6.66
C PRO A 251 4.17 6.00 -6.36
N TYR A 252 3.46 5.57 -5.30
CA TYR A 252 2.32 6.29 -4.75
C TYR A 252 2.78 7.24 -3.65
N PHE A 253 2.31 8.49 -3.71
CA PHE A 253 2.58 9.50 -2.69
C PHE A 253 1.30 10.20 -2.24
N ILE A 254 1.27 10.59 -0.97
CA ILE A 254 0.15 11.27 -0.33
C ILE A 254 0.62 12.64 0.17
N SER A 255 -0.09 13.71 -0.24
CA SER A 255 0.03 15.05 0.34
C SER A 255 -1.01 15.28 1.42
N SER A 256 -0.87 16.33 2.17
CA SER A 256 -1.86 16.80 3.16
C SER A 256 -2.23 15.79 4.25
N HIS A 257 -1.43 14.75 4.45
CA HIS A 257 -1.57 13.88 5.61
C HIS A 257 -1.33 14.69 6.89
N PRO A 258 -2.04 14.41 8.00
CA PRO A 258 -1.72 15.03 9.28
C PRO A 258 -0.22 15.04 9.57
N GLY A 259 0.31 16.21 9.96
CA GLY A 259 1.74 16.45 10.16
C GLY A 259 2.55 16.76 8.90
N CYS A 260 1.96 16.69 7.71
CA CYS A 260 2.61 17.08 6.47
C CYS A 260 2.53 18.61 6.29
N ARG A 261 3.68 19.24 6.10
CA ARG A 261 3.84 20.67 5.85
C ARG A 261 4.33 20.94 4.43
N PRO A 262 4.19 22.17 3.91
CA PRO A 262 4.74 22.53 2.60
C PRO A 262 6.25 22.24 2.45
N GLU A 263 7.04 22.38 3.55
CA GLU A 263 8.48 22.07 3.57
C GLU A 263 8.76 20.57 3.34
N ASP A 264 7.89 19.70 3.85
CA ASP A 264 8.00 18.25 3.65
C ASP A 264 7.70 17.90 2.19
N MET A 265 6.69 18.53 1.59
CA MET A 265 6.36 18.36 0.17
C MET A 265 7.45 18.92 -0.74
N ALA A 266 8.09 20.02 -0.36
CA ALA A 266 9.24 20.56 -1.09
C ALA A 266 10.43 19.59 -1.09
N LYS A 267 10.72 18.95 0.04
CA LYS A 267 11.73 17.89 0.13
C LYS A 267 11.35 16.69 -0.73
N LEU A 268 10.06 16.31 -0.74
CA LEU A 268 9.56 15.22 -1.57
C LEU A 268 9.75 15.54 -3.06
N ALA A 269 9.45 16.75 -3.50
CA ALA A 269 9.67 17.18 -4.89
C ALA A 269 11.15 17.05 -5.29
N VAL A 270 12.08 17.47 -4.41
CA VAL A 270 13.52 17.28 -4.66
C VAL A 270 13.89 15.80 -4.72
N ALA A 271 13.39 14.98 -3.79
CA ALA A 271 13.67 13.55 -3.76
C ALA A 271 13.16 12.84 -5.03
N THR A 272 11.94 13.16 -5.48
CA THR A 272 11.37 12.58 -6.71
C THR A 272 12.14 13.02 -7.95
N LYS A 273 12.61 14.28 -8.00
CA LYS A 273 13.49 14.74 -9.07
C LYS A 273 14.82 14.00 -9.09
N THR A 274 15.45 13.84 -7.93
CA THR A 274 16.73 13.12 -7.82
C THR A 274 16.63 11.65 -8.26
N LEU A 275 15.47 11.03 -8.04
CA LEU A 275 15.17 9.65 -8.45
C LEU A 275 14.58 9.56 -9.87
N ASP A 276 14.49 10.68 -10.59
CA ASP A 276 13.94 10.82 -11.94
C ASP A 276 12.47 10.35 -12.07
N PHE A 277 11.65 10.65 -11.06
CA PHE A 277 10.21 10.39 -11.11
C PHE A 277 9.41 11.62 -11.56
N LYS A 278 8.65 11.48 -12.64
CA LYS A 278 7.50 12.34 -12.95
C LYS A 278 6.25 11.64 -12.43
N LEU A 279 5.72 12.12 -11.32
CA LEU A 279 4.67 11.40 -10.59
C LEU A 279 3.34 11.36 -11.35
N GLU A 280 2.68 10.22 -11.30
CA GLU A 280 1.36 9.98 -11.90
C GLU A 280 0.34 9.55 -10.82
N GLN A 281 0.77 8.77 -9.84
CA GLN A 281 -0.06 8.22 -8.78
C GLN A 281 0.12 9.02 -7.51
N VAL A 282 -0.64 10.10 -7.40
CA VAL A 282 -0.63 11.02 -6.25
C VAL A 282 -2.04 11.29 -5.78
N GLN A 283 -2.20 11.51 -4.48
CA GLN A 283 -3.47 11.90 -3.91
C GLN A 283 -3.29 12.78 -2.68
N ASP A 284 -4.28 13.61 -2.41
CA ASP A 284 -4.39 14.27 -1.13
C ASP A 284 -4.96 13.31 -0.07
N PHE A 285 -4.52 13.47 1.17
CA PHE A 285 -5.08 12.70 2.26
C PHE A 285 -6.60 12.88 2.33
N THR A 286 -7.30 11.75 2.24
CA THR A 286 -8.76 11.69 2.41
C THR A 286 -9.06 11.04 3.75
N PRO A 287 -9.73 11.73 4.68
CA PRO A 287 -10.12 11.15 5.96
C PRO A 287 -11.00 9.91 5.75
N THR A 288 -10.55 8.81 6.32
CA THR A 288 -11.27 7.52 6.24
C THR A 288 -11.70 7.10 7.64
N PRO A 289 -12.97 6.80 7.89
CA PRO A 289 -13.47 6.38 9.20
C PRO A 289 -12.63 5.25 9.83
N MET A 290 -12.60 5.17 11.15
CA MET A 290 -11.85 4.19 11.95
C MET A 290 -10.32 4.28 11.85
N THR A 291 -9.76 5.34 11.27
CA THR A 291 -8.30 5.52 11.16
C THR A 291 -7.77 6.55 12.15
N VAL A 292 -6.58 6.30 12.69
CA VAL A 292 -5.88 7.23 13.59
C VAL A 292 -5.61 8.57 12.89
N ALA A 293 -5.23 8.52 11.61
CA ALA A 293 -4.97 9.73 10.83
C ALA A 293 -6.23 10.62 10.71
N THR A 294 -7.41 10.02 10.58
CA THR A 294 -8.68 10.78 10.56
C THR A 294 -8.96 11.43 11.90
N THR A 295 -8.72 10.73 13.01
CA THR A 295 -8.84 11.31 14.35
C THR A 295 -7.92 12.51 14.51
N ILE A 296 -6.65 12.41 14.09
CA ILE A 296 -5.69 13.52 14.12
C ILE A 296 -6.17 14.67 13.21
N TYR A 297 -6.64 14.34 12.01
CA TYR A 297 -7.10 15.36 11.04
C TYR A 297 -8.20 16.25 11.60
N TYR A 298 -9.20 15.66 12.28
CA TYR A 298 -10.31 16.43 12.84
C TYR A 298 -9.95 17.11 14.16
N SER A 299 -9.29 16.43 15.08
CA SER A 299 -8.96 16.96 16.41
C SER A 299 -7.76 17.92 16.40
N GLY A 300 -6.79 17.73 15.51
CA GLY A 300 -5.50 18.41 15.55
C GLY A 300 -4.53 17.81 16.60
N TYR A 301 -4.87 16.67 17.20
CA TYR A 301 -4.07 16.05 18.24
C TYR A 301 -3.86 14.56 17.97
N HIS A 302 -2.68 14.06 18.30
CA HIS A 302 -2.41 12.62 18.28
C HIS A 302 -3.17 11.94 19.44
N PRO A 303 -4.05 10.94 19.19
CA PRO A 303 -4.99 10.45 20.19
C PRO A 303 -4.35 9.75 21.39
N TYR A 304 -3.11 9.27 21.27
CA TYR A 304 -2.41 8.58 22.36
C TYR A 304 -1.42 9.46 23.11
N SER A 305 -0.71 10.35 22.42
CA SER A 305 0.29 11.23 23.04
C SER A 305 -0.23 12.62 23.37
N LEU A 306 -1.42 12.98 22.88
CA LEU A 306 -2.04 14.31 22.96
C LEU A 306 -1.17 15.43 22.38
N GLN A 307 -0.15 15.10 21.62
CA GLN A 307 0.68 16.06 20.93
C GLN A 307 -0.14 16.75 19.85
N LYS A 308 -0.03 18.09 19.77
CA LYS A 308 -0.65 18.89 18.71
C LYS A 308 0.02 18.58 17.37
N ILE A 309 -0.77 18.33 16.34
CA ILE A 309 -0.33 18.00 14.98
C ILE A 309 -0.99 18.97 14.00
N ASP A 310 -0.18 19.60 13.17
CA ASP A 310 -0.69 20.46 12.10
C ASP A 310 -1.42 19.64 11.03
N THR A 311 -2.54 20.18 10.54
CA THR A 311 -3.35 19.51 9.50
C THR A 311 -3.80 20.52 8.44
N ALA A 312 -3.57 20.23 7.18
CA ALA A 312 -4.07 21.02 6.06
C ALA A 312 -5.57 20.76 5.85
N LYS A 313 -6.43 21.63 6.35
CA LYS A 313 -7.90 21.49 6.28
C LYS A 313 -8.51 22.23 5.11
N SER A 314 -7.99 23.41 4.79
CA SER A 314 -8.51 24.23 3.72
C SER A 314 -8.07 23.71 2.34
N GLU A 315 -8.92 23.94 1.34
CA GLU A 315 -8.60 23.61 -0.05
C GLU A 315 -7.32 24.31 -0.55
N LYS A 316 -7.10 25.54 -0.10
CA LYS A 316 -5.90 26.31 -0.41
C LYS A 316 -4.64 25.63 0.11
N GLU A 317 -4.63 25.18 1.36
CA GLU A 317 -3.48 24.46 1.94
C GLU A 317 -3.22 23.13 1.22
N LYS A 318 -4.25 22.38 0.90
CA LYS A 318 -4.13 21.14 0.14
C LYS A 318 -3.55 21.38 -1.24
N LYS A 319 -4.08 22.36 -1.99
CA LYS A 319 -3.54 22.74 -3.30
C LYS A 319 -2.07 23.17 -3.24
N GLN A 320 -1.67 23.93 -2.20
CA GLN A 320 -0.29 24.34 -1.99
C GLN A 320 0.66 23.15 -1.75
N GLN A 321 0.19 22.09 -1.11
CA GLN A 321 0.98 20.86 -0.95
C GLN A 321 0.99 20.03 -2.24
N ASN A 322 -0.15 19.85 -2.85
CA ASN A 322 -0.34 19.02 -4.03
C ASN A 322 0.52 19.48 -5.24
N MET A 323 0.65 20.80 -5.46
CA MET A 323 1.42 21.32 -6.60
C MET A 323 2.89 20.87 -6.62
N PHE A 324 3.49 20.52 -5.47
CA PHE A 324 4.86 20.01 -5.41
C PHE A 324 5.03 18.66 -6.10
N PHE A 325 3.99 17.85 -6.24
CA PHE A 325 4.03 16.62 -7.02
C PHE A 325 4.35 16.89 -8.50
N PHE A 326 3.91 18.05 -8.99
CA PHE A 326 4.00 18.46 -10.40
C PHE A 326 5.09 19.52 -10.62
N TRP A 327 6.16 19.47 -9.82
CA TRP A 327 7.28 20.42 -9.89
C TRP A 327 7.86 20.57 -11.31
N TYR A 328 7.74 19.56 -12.16
CA TYR A 328 8.23 19.53 -13.53
C TYR A 328 7.32 20.26 -14.53
N LYS A 329 6.08 20.58 -14.16
CA LYS A 329 5.15 21.33 -15.00
C LYS A 329 5.41 22.83 -14.91
N ARG A 330 5.46 23.51 -16.07
CA ARG A 330 5.75 24.94 -16.16
C ARG A 330 4.73 25.81 -15.41
N GLU A 331 3.46 25.42 -15.45
CA GLU A 331 2.35 26.12 -14.80
C GLU A 331 2.47 26.27 -13.28
N PHE A 332 3.16 25.34 -12.61
CA PHE A 332 3.35 25.38 -11.15
C PHE A 332 4.68 26.02 -10.74
N ARG A 333 5.62 26.24 -11.67
CA ARG A 333 6.98 26.68 -11.34
C ARG A 333 7.01 27.95 -10.51
N GLU A 334 6.36 29.03 -10.98
CA GLU A 334 6.36 30.33 -10.29
C GLU A 334 5.65 30.24 -8.93
N GLN A 335 4.55 29.49 -8.85
CA GLN A 335 3.82 29.28 -7.60
C GLN A 335 4.68 28.54 -6.57
N ILE A 336 5.40 27.51 -7.00
CA ILE A 336 6.32 26.72 -6.15
C ILE A 336 7.48 27.62 -5.68
N MET A 337 8.11 28.39 -6.55
CA MET A 337 9.22 29.28 -6.18
C MET A 337 8.77 30.36 -5.18
N THR A 338 7.60 30.97 -5.41
CA THR A 338 7.01 31.96 -4.49
C THR A 338 6.71 31.33 -3.14
N LEU A 339 6.14 30.12 -3.12
CA LEU A 339 5.89 29.40 -1.87
C LEU A 339 7.18 29.04 -1.15
N LEU A 340 8.21 28.56 -1.86
CA LEU A 340 9.51 28.22 -1.26
C LEU A 340 10.18 29.44 -0.60
N ARG A 341 10.12 30.63 -1.22
CA ARG A 341 10.61 31.87 -0.61
C ARG A 341 9.83 32.21 0.66
N ARG A 342 8.49 32.11 0.60
CA ARG A 342 7.61 32.41 1.75
C ARG A 342 7.83 31.49 2.96
N ILE A 343 8.11 30.20 2.73
CA ILE A 343 8.38 29.23 3.80
C ILE A 343 9.87 29.13 4.17
N HIS A 344 10.67 30.11 3.75
CA HIS A 344 12.12 30.18 4.01
C HIS A 344 12.91 28.96 3.53
N ARG A 345 12.50 28.37 2.39
CA ARG A 345 13.16 27.23 1.74
C ARG A 345 13.61 27.54 0.31
N ALA A 346 14.05 28.79 0.09
CA ALA A 346 14.65 29.21 -1.19
C ALA A 346 15.87 28.38 -1.59
N ASP A 347 16.56 27.73 -0.61
CA ASP A 347 17.65 26.79 -0.80
C ASP A 347 17.29 25.58 -1.71
N LEU A 348 16.00 25.26 -1.85
CA LEU A 348 15.52 24.19 -2.70
C LEU A 348 15.23 24.59 -4.14
N ILE A 349 15.15 25.89 -4.45
CA ILE A 349 14.89 26.37 -5.81
C ILE A 349 15.97 25.90 -6.79
N PRO A 350 17.27 26.08 -6.52
CA PRO A 350 18.30 25.55 -7.42
C PRO A 350 18.27 24.03 -7.58
N LYS A 351 17.86 23.31 -6.56
CA LYS A 351 17.73 21.85 -6.61
C LYS A 351 16.60 21.40 -7.53
N LEU A 352 15.51 22.16 -7.59
CA LEU A 352 14.35 21.86 -8.45
C LEU A 352 14.54 22.40 -9.88
N TYR A 353 15.10 23.61 -10.04
CA TYR A 353 15.05 24.33 -11.31
C TYR A 353 16.42 24.73 -11.89
N GLY A 354 17.53 24.35 -11.20
CA GLY A 354 18.86 24.83 -11.55
C GLY A 354 19.11 26.24 -11.00
N LYS A 355 20.33 26.76 -11.22
CA LYS A 355 20.64 28.15 -10.86
C LYS A 355 19.78 29.07 -11.75
N GLU A 356 19.07 30.01 -11.13
CA GLU A 356 18.46 31.14 -11.88
C GLU A 356 19.60 31.82 -12.63
N ARG A 357 19.53 31.87 -13.96
CA ARG A 357 20.37 32.80 -14.73
C ARG A 357 19.88 34.18 -14.33
N GLU A 358 20.69 34.94 -13.64
CA GLU A 358 20.48 36.38 -13.48
C GLU A 358 20.29 36.96 -14.89
N LYS A 359 19.09 37.50 -15.13
CA LYS A 359 18.78 38.26 -16.34
C LYS A 359 19.13 39.72 -16.10
#